data_0c3b1a5a90146ebd655553c5e23a918c
#
_entry.id   0c3b1a5a90146ebd655553c5e23a918c
#
_cell.length_a   1.000
_cell.length_b   1.000
_cell.length_c   1.000
_cell.angle_alpha   90.00
_cell.angle_beta   90.00
_cell.angle_gamma   90.00
#
_symmetry.space_group_name_H-M   'P 1'
#
loop_
_entity.id
_entity.type
_entity.pdbx_description
1 polymer ?
#
loop_
_entity_poly.entity_id
_entity_poly.type
_entity_poly.pdbx_seq_one_letter_code
_entity_poly.pdbx_strand_id
1 'polypeptide(L)'
;MLTGLSVVHADSDFDGTIIHGFDGRELVLAFIARTALDDYFGWLWSLPDQKRPSLKEHHLVVDRNLVVLEPIIQEKYHRGDYSIIHRYGSSRKFIEIAYAHIPRGKIELTDNVIQMSRAAHFARA
;
A
#
# COMPACT_ATOMS: atom_id res chain seq x y z
N MET A 1 17.86 -10.34 -0.60
CA MET A 1 16.90 -9.66 -1.49
C MET A 1 15.59 -10.42 -1.50
N LEU A 2 14.49 -9.71 -1.37
CA LEU A 2 13.17 -10.33 -1.43
C LEU A 2 12.78 -10.62 -2.89
N THR A 3 12.15 -11.77 -3.11
CA THR A 3 11.66 -12.20 -4.42
C THR A 3 10.16 -12.47 -4.35
N GLY A 4 9.51 -12.52 -5.50
CA GLY A 4 8.10 -12.89 -5.60
C GLY A 4 7.15 -11.95 -4.89
N LEU A 5 7.42 -10.63 -4.89
CA LEU A 5 6.53 -9.65 -4.28
C LEU A 5 5.15 -9.70 -4.95
N SER A 6 4.12 -9.87 -4.14
CA SER A 6 2.74 -9.89 -4.61
C SER A 6 1.78 -9.33 -3.57
N VAL A 7 0.77 -8.63 -4.04
CA VAL A 7 -0.27 -8.05 -3.19
C VAL A 7 -1.29 -9.11 -2.78
N VAL A 8 -1.65 -9.12 -1.50
CA VAL A 8 -2.71 -9.98 -0.99
C VAL A 8 -4.04 -9.25 -1.14
N HIS A 9 -4.90 -9.74 -2.04
CA HIS A 9 -6.22 -9.17 -2.33
C HIS A 9 -7.30 -9.75 -1.39
N ALA A 10 -6.99 -9.80 -0.10
CA ALA A 10 -7.92 -10.27 0.90
C ALA A 10 -7.91 -9.32 2.10
N ASP A 11 -9.05 -9.12 2.70
CA ASP A 11 -9.15 -8.33 3.92
C ASP A 11 -8.44 -9.06 5.07
N SER A 12 -7.82 -8.29 5.93
CA SER A 12 -7.08 -8.78 7.08
C SER A 12 -7.45 -7.97 8.32
N ASP A 13 -6.87 -8.32 9.45
CA ASP A 13 -7.05 -7.58 10.70
C ASP A 13 -6.43 -6.18 10.63
N PHE A 14 -5.56 -5.96 9.64
CA PHE A 14 -4.92 -4.66 9.43
C PHE A 14 -5.74 -3.82 8.45
N ASP A 15 -5.88 -2.54 8.75
CA ASP A 15 -6.54 -1.59 7.84
C ASP A 15 -5.55 -1.11 6.77
N GLY A 16 -5.33 -1.93 5.78
CA GLY A 16 -4.39 -1.66 4.69
C GLY A 16 -4.14 -2.88 3.83
N THR A 17 -3.06 -2.85 3.08
CA THR A 17 -2.70 -3.89 2.12
C THR A 17 -1.43 -4.59 2.54
N ILE A 18 -1.46 -5.92 2.56
CA ILE A 18 -0.31 -6.78 2.82
C ILE A 18 0.30 -7.18 1.48
N ILE A 19 1.62 -7.14 1.44
CA ILE A 19 2.43 -7.61 0.30
C ILE A 19 3.26 -8.77 0.82
N HIS A 20 3.20 -9.92 0.13
CA HIS A 20 4.06 -11.07 0.41
C HIS A 20 5.36 -10.94 -0.37
N GLY A 21 6.46 -11.30 0.25
CA GLY A 21 7.74 -11.44 -0.40
C GLY A 21 8.50 -12.61 0.23
N PHE A 22 9.54 -13.09 -0.43
CA PHE A 22 10.28 -14.24 0.05
C PHE A 22 11.78 -13.93 0.12
N ASP A 23 12.40 -14.32 1.24
CA ASP A 23 13.83 -14.45 1.35
C ASP A 23 14.16 -15.96 1.37
N GLY A 24 14.51 -16.49 0.20
CA GLY A 24 14.57 -17.93 0.04
C GLY A 24 13.21 -18.57 0.26
N ARG A 25 13.07 -19.35 1.31
CA ARG A 25 11.80 -20.00 1.71
C ARG A 25 11.06 -19.23 2.80
N GLU A 26 11.69 -18.22 3.36
CA GLU A 26 11.09 -17.42 4.43
C GLU A 26 10.10 -16.41 3.85
N LEU A 27 8.85 -16.46 4.31
CA LEU A 27 7.85 -15.48 3.98
C LEU A 27 8.08 -14.22 4.80
N VAL A 28 8.23 -13.09 4.10
CA VAL A 28 8.35 -11.76 4.69
C VAL A 28 7.13 -10.95 4.29
N LEU A 29 6.56 -10.19 5.23
CA LEU A 29 5.39 -9.37 5.01
C LEU A 29 5.78 -7.91 4.92
N ALA A 30 5.23 -7.21 3.92
CA ALA A 30 5.24 -5.76 3.89
C ALA A 30 3.80 -5.26 4.00
N PHE A 31 3.63 -4.07 4.53
CA PHE A 31 2.31 -3.51 4.80
C PHE A 31 2.29 -2.02 4.51
N ILE A 32 1.25 -1.59 3.82
CA ILE A 32 0.95 -0.18 3.63
C ILE A 32 -0.45 0.11 4.14
N ALA A 33 -0.56 0.95 5.18
CA ALA A 33 -1.84 1.30 5.78
C ALA A 33 -2.67 2.18 4.84
N ARG A 34 -4.00 2.08 4.95
CA ARG A 34 -4.90 3.00 4.23
C ARG A 34 -4.58 4.45 4.55
N THR A 35 -4.27 4.75 5.81
CA THR A 35 -3.90 6.09 6.24
C THR A 35 -2.64 6.61 5.55
N ALA A 36 -1.69 5.76 5.19
CA ALA A 36 -0.49 6.17 4.47
C ALA A 36 -0.83 6.73 3.08
N LEU A 37 -1.75 6.10 2.35
CA LEU A 37 -2.22 6.61 1.07
C LEU A 37 -3.20 7.77 1.24
N ASP A 38 -4.03 7.77 2.28
CA ASP A 38 -4.88 8.92 2.59
C ASP A 38 -4.04 10.18 2.81
N ASP A 39 -2.93 10.07 3.54
CA ASP A 39 -2.00 11.19 3.76
C ASP A 39 -1.31 11.61 2.45
N TYR A 40 -0.96 10.63 1.62
CA TYR A 40 -0.34 10.88 0.32
C TYR A 40 -1.28 11.64 -0.63
N PHE A 41 -2.56 11.27 -0.65
CA PHE A 41 -3.60 11.89 -1.45
C PHE A 41 -4.52 12.81 -0.63
N GLY A 42 -4.06 13.33 0.51
CA GLY A 42 -4.88 14.02 1.50
C GLY A 42 -5.78 15.10 0.94
N TRP A 43 -5.26 15.93 0.02
CA TRP A 43 -6.06 16.97 -0.64
C TRP A 43 -7.20 16.38 -1.47
N LEU A 44 -6.97 15.23 -2.12
CA LEU A 44 -7.97 14.57 -2.98
C LEU A 44 -9.09 13.96 -2.15
N TRP A 45 -8.70 13.24 -1.08
CA TRP A 45 -9.69 12.59 -0.21
C TRP A 45 -10.46 13.57 0.69
N SER A 46 -9.99 14.82 0.81
CA SER A 46 -10.68 15.86 1.60
C SER A 46 -11.77 16.57 0.83
N LEU A 47 -11.93 16.33 -0.47
CA LEU A 47 -13.00 16.92 -1.27
C LEU A 47 -14.38 16.43 -0.78
N PRO A 48 -15.39 17.31 -0.59
CA PRO A 48 -16.67 16.90 -0.01
C PRO A 48 -17.40 15.78 -0.72
N ASP A 49 -17.29 15.71 -2.07
CA ASP A 49 -17.98 14.70 -2.86
C ASP A 49 -17.11 13.47 -3.14
N GLN A 50 -15.90 13.48 -2.64
CA GLN A 50 -14.95 12.39 -2.86
C GLN A 50 -15.11 11.32 -1.79
N LYS A 51 -15.38 10.10 -2.21
CA LYS A 51 -15.40 8.96 -1.30
C LYS A 51 -13.99 8.39 -1.15
N ARG A 52 -13.61 8.13 0.10
CA ARG A 52 -12.38 7.41 0.40
C ARG A 52 -12.44 6.02 -0.25
N PRO A 53 -11.38 5.56 -0.93
CA PRO A 53 -11.36 4.23 -1.51
C PRO A 53 -11.69 3.13 -0.50
N SER A 54 -12.43 2.13 -0.93
CA SER A 54 -12.64 0.92 -0.15
C SER A 54 -11.32 0.16 0.04
N LEU A 55 -11.30 -0.78 0.97
CA LEU A 55 -10.10 -1.61 1.19
C LEU A 55 -9.74 -2.40 -0.08
N LYS A 56 -10.74 -2.89 -0.79
CA LYS A 56 -10.53 -3.58 -2.08
C LYS A 56 -9.87 -2.67 -3.12
N GLU A 57 -10.34 -1.43 -3.23
CA GLU A 57 -9.73 -0.43 -4.13
C GLU A 57 -8.32 -0.06 -3.68
N HIS A 58 -8.06 0.00 -2.38
CA HIS A 58 -6.72 0.21 -1.83
C HIS A 58 -5.77 -0.91 -2.27
N HIS A 59 -6.19 -2.17 -2.20
CA HIS A 59 -5.39 -3.29 -2.69
C HIS A 59 -5.05 -3.14 -4.17
N LEU A 60 -5.99 -2.68 -4.99
CA LEU A 60 -5.76 -2.46 -6.42
C LEU A 60 -4.77 -1.33 -6.68
N VAL A 61 -4.85 -0.23 -5.92
CA VAL A 61 -3.89 0.88 -6.03
C VAL A 61 -2.49 0.41 -5.64
N VAL A 62 -2.36 -0.35 -4.58
CA VAL A 62 -1.06 -0.88 -4.15
C VAL A 62 -0.49 -1.83 -5.19
N ASP A 63 -1.31 -2.72 -5.73
CA ASP A 63 -0.88 -3.67 -6.76
C ASP A 63 -0.38 -2.94 -8.03
N ARG A 64 -1.13 -1.94 -8.49
CA ARG A 64 -0.74 -1.12 -9.63
C ARG A 64 0.61 -0.43 -9.42
N ASN A 65 0.92 -0.07 -8.18
CA ASN A 65 2.12 0.69 -7.84
C ASN A 65 3.22 -0.15 -7.19
N LEU A 66 3.14 -1.46 -7.28
CA LEU A 66 4.10 -2.36 -6.65
C LEU A 66 5.54 -2.07 -7.11
N VAL A 67 5.71 -1.70 -8.37
CA VAL A 67 7.00 -1.29 -8.95
C VAL A 67 7.63 -0.12 -8.21
N VAL A 68 6.82 0.83 -7.75
CA VAL A 68 7.29 1.99 -6.98
C VAL A 68 7.62 1.59 -5.54
N LEU A 69 6.83 0.68 -4.97
CA LEU A 69 6.96 0.27 -3.58
C LEU A 69 8.09 -0.75 -3.36
N GLU A 70 8.39 -1.55 -4.37
CA GLU A 70 9.40 -2.61 -4.27
C GLU A 70 10.78 -2.09 -3.82
N PRO A 71 11.35 -1.03 -4.41
CA PRO A 71 12.64 -0.51 -3.95
C PRO A 71 12.62 -0.07 -2.48
N ILE A 72 11.49 0.49 -2.03
CA ILE A 72 11.32 0.92 -0.63
C ILE A 72 11.34 -0.30 0.30
N ILE A 73 10.61 -1.34 -0.08
CA ILE A 73 10.54 -2.60 0.68
C ILE A 73 11.93 -3.26 0.75
N GLN A 74 12.62 -3.36 -0.37
CA GLN A 74 13.95 -3.96 -0.45
C GLN A 74 14.96 -3.21 0.42
N GLU A 75 14.96 -1.89 0.36
CA GLU A 75 15.87 -1.07 1.15
C GLU A 75 15.61 -1.24 2.65
N LYS A 76 14.35 -1.19 3.07
CA LYS A 76 13.98 -1.39 4.47
C LYS A 76 14.39 -2.78 4.95
N TYR A 77 14.16 -3.79 4.14
CA TYR A 77 14.55 -5.16 4.46
C TYR A 77 16.08 -5.28 4.63
N HIS A 78 16.82 -4.71 3.69
CA HIS A 78 18.29 -4.74 3.70
C HIS A 78 18.88 -4.02 4.93
N ARG A 79 18.24 -2.93 5.37
CA ARG A 79 18.64 -2.19 6.57
C ARG A 79 18.26 -2.86 7.88
N GLY A 80 17.47 -3.91 7.85
CA GLY A 80 16.89 -4.49 9.05
C GLY A 80 15.77 -3.65 9.67
N ASP A 81 15.17 -2.75 8.89
CA ASP A 81 14.08 -1.87 9.31
C ASP A 81 12.75 -2.61 9.19
N TYR A 82 12.52 -3.53 10.10
CA TYR A 82 11.31 -4.33 10.19
C TYR A 82 11.11 -4.77 11.65
N SER A 83 9.85 -5.08 11.99
CA SER A 83 9.49 -5.70 13.25
C SER A 83 9.23 -7.19 13.06
N ILE A 84 9.02 -7.90 14.16
CA ILE A 84 8.63 -9.30 14.13
C ILE A 84 7.19 -9.39 14.62
N ILE A 85 6.34 -10.02 13.83
CA ILE A 85 4.95 -10.30 14.22
C ILE A 85 4.70 -11.80 14.13
N HIS A 86 3.68 -12.27 14.86
CA HIS A 86 3.21 -13.64 14.73
C HIS A 86 2.06 -13.69 13.72
N ARG A 87 2.26 -14.38 12.60
CA ARG A 87 1.27 -14.48 11.52
C ARG A 87 1.44 -15.80 10.77
N TYR A 88 0.32 -16.39 10.38
CA TYR A 88 0.30 -17.69 9.66
C TYR A 88 1.06 -18.78 10.42
N GLY A 89 0.88 -18.85 11.73
CA GLY A 89 1.43 -19.89 12.58
C GLY A 89 2.92 -19.77 12.91
N SER A 90 3.60 -18.67 12.56
CA SER A 90 4.99 -18.46 12.92
C SER A 90 5.35 -16.98 13.01
N SER A 91 6.53 -16.71 13.55
CA SER A 91 7.08 -15.36 13.61
C SER A 91 7.51 -14.94 12.21
N ARG A 92 7.13 -13.72 11.80
CA ARG A 92 7.39 -13.15 10.49
C ARG A 92 8.03 -11.77 10.60
N LYS A 93 8.97 -11.48 9.72
CA LYS A 93 9.47 -10.13 9.53
C LYS A 93 8.38 -9.29 8.88
N PHE A 94 8.17 -8.09 9.39
CA PHE A 94 7.06 -7.22 9.02
C PHE A 94 7.59 -5.81 8.74
N ILE A 95 7.48 -5.39 7.48
CA ILE A 95 7.98 -4.10 6.99
C ILE A 95 6.80 -3.16 6.84
N GLU A 96 6.81 -2.03 7.54
CA GLU A 96 5.77 -1.01 7.39
C GLU A 96 6.22 0.09 6.45
N ILE A 97 5.36 0.45 5.50
CA ILE A 97 5.57 1.58 4.60
C ILE A 97 4.71 2.74 5.09
N ALA A 98 5.34 3.84 5.48
CA ALA A 98 4.67 5.06 5.87
C ALA A 98 4.63 6.06 4.72
N TYR A 99 3.72 7.03 4.82
CA TYR A 99 3.60 8.12 3.86
C TYR A 99 4.96 8.78 3.53
N ALA A 100 5.76 9.04 4.56
CA ALA A 100 7.06 9.70 4.39
C ALA A 100 8.08 8.90 3.54
N HIS A 101 7.86 7.60 3.38
CA HIS A 101 8.74 6.74 2.57
C HIS A 101 8.39 6.76 1.09
N ILE A 102 7.21 7.28 0.72
CA ILE A 102 6.69 7.23 -0.65
C ILE A 102 7.11 8.49 -1.39
N PRO A 103 7.83 8.39 -2.52
CA PRO A 103 8.19 9.55 -3.32
C PRO A 103 6.96 10.27 -3.85
N ARG A 104 6.97 11.60 -3.77
CA ARG A 104 5.86 12.43 -4.25
C ARG A 104 5.62 12.24 -5.74
N GLY A 105 4.36 12.15 -6.13
CA GLY A 105 3.94 12.07 -7.52
C GLY A 105 4.25 10.76 -8.21
N LYS A 106 4.63 9.71 -7.47
CA LYS A 106 5.00 8.41 -8.03
C LYS A 106 3.88 7.36 -7.96
N ILE A 107 2.91 7.54 -7.06
CA ILE A 107 1.79 6.61 -6.93
C ILE A 107 0.69 6.98 -7.93
N GLU A 108 0.26 6.01 -8.73
CA GLU A 108 -0.83 6.16 -9.68
C GLU A 108 -2.11 5.54 -9.12
N LEU A 109 -3.23 6.24 -9.29
CA LEU A 109 -4.55 5.72 -8.92
C LEU A 109 -5.04 4.73 -9.97
N THR A 110 -5.90 3.79 -9.55
CA THR A 110 -6.61 2.91 -10.49
C THR A 110 -7.62 3.72 -11.29
N ASP A 111 -8.04 3.19 -12.46
CA ASP A 111 -8.98 3.87 -13.33
C ASP A 111 -10.29 4.22 -12.62
N ASN A 112 -10.81 3.33 -11.79
CA ASN A 112 -12.04 3.58 -11.02
C ASN A 112 -11.86 4.76 -10.05
N VAL A 113 -10.75 4.82 -9.35
CA VAL A 113 -10.46 5.90 -8.40
C VAL A 113 -10.24 7.22 -9.16
N ILE A 114 -9.57 7.18 -10.31
CA ILE A 114 -9.39 8.34 -11.19
C ILE A 114 -10.74 8.88 -11.65
N GLN A 115 -11.66 8.02 -12.08
CA GLN A 115 -13.01 8.42 -12.53
C GLN A 115 -13.80 9.06 -11.38
N MET A 116 -13.75 8.50 -10.18
CA MET A 116 -14.38 9.10 -9.01
C MET A 116 -13.83 10.50 -8.73
N SER A 117 -12.52 10.67 -8.80
CA SER A 117 -11.86 11.96 -8.59
C SER A 117 -12.28 12.98 -9.64
N ARG A 118 -12.36 12.58 -10.92
CA ARG A 118 -12.82 13.44 -12.01
C ARG A 118 -14.28 13.83 -11.82
N ALA A 119 -15.15 12.89 -11.45
CA ALA A 119 -16.56 13.17 -11.21
C ALA A 119 -16.74 14.18 -10.08
N ALA A 120 -16.01 14.03 -8.98
CA ALA A 120 -16.03 14.98 -7.87
C ALA A 120 -15.52 16.36 -8.30
N HIS A 121 -14.48 16.41 -9.12
CA HIS A 121 -13.93 17.65 -9.64
C HIS A 121 -14.92 18.37 -10.56
N PHE A 122 -15.55 17.67 -11.49
CA PHE A 122 -16.54 18.26 -12.41
C PHE A 122 -17.81 18.70 -11.67
N ALA A 123 -18.25 18.00 -10.66
CA ALA A 123 -19.40 18.38 -9.86
C ALA A 123 -19.22 19.74 -9.14
N ARG A 124 -17.98 20.21 -9.00
CA ARG A 124 -17.64 21.48 -8.37
C ARG A 124 -17.44 22.63 -9.34
N ALA A 125 -17.25 22.28 -10.57
CA ALA A 125 -17.10 23.31 -11.61
C ALA A 125 -18.46 23.88 -11.95
#